data_430efd5f5467008aecdb50e2ae10147d
#
_entry.id   430efd5f5467008aecdb50e2ae10147d
#
_cell.length_a   1.000
_cell.length_b   1.000
_cell.length_c   1.000
_cell.angle_alpha   90.00
_cell.angle_beta   90.00
_cell.angle_gamma   90.00
#
_symmetry.space_group_name_H-M   'P 1'
#
loop_
_entity.id
_entity.type
_entity.pdbx_description
1 polymer ?
#
loop_
_entity_poly.entity_id
_entity_poly.type
_entity_poly.pdbx_seq_one_letter_code
_entity_poly.pdbx_strand_id
1 'polypeptide(L)'
;MNKHFLLEQIKKKETFDKAYVYAISYRINQDSYCNFIEIDYYRQDKEKLFEEIKSIFENPSAYEPETAFSFYLPKSEMFFRRMIHTPFKDLVIKFIIVIILADLLDFTLVKNCFSYRLERNRDKNKKSKGGLYKYYYEGFQEFIDWQTEQVDHSLCLLKTDISSFYDSISHEYLVSAISKQLNISKESQFMLIFAKTLKFKVCYYSFVDSKLNETYNSQGIPIGNEAEGFIANLFLKEVDEALFNQKINFGRYVDDFRIFAESKKDAIEGLIILQEFLLKIGVNLNASKTKIIEVQENIIEFIKESKKGETSTIPFLEEDYSDSWQEKIIDKSILIKEIISSPEYDQEMLNKTISLANKNIFRSLEEIDNEEKAKRFGKFLNEIPLGKRIDPKLFICHIEWLYQLSKKYTKHCKSYAWLFVRFVSLANNDDIQKISLKYLLKVLDDIEIHTFIKTRIIHHLIKPRKGALTYIERISTRQKLKERFLLCIDDLIKNNCIALQLNCIYAYYLILKDYHLLQDLISINFNRPIPEPIQNAVYQIGTLYYKDSPKLPLFEEILGESEVTIESESFLFQ
;
A
#
# COMPACT_ATOMS: atom_id res chain seq x y z
N MET A 1 5.20 -26.25 -24.74
CA MET A 1 6.41 -25.71 -24.07
C MET A 1 7.10 -26.84 -23.31
N ASN A 2 8.46 -26.89 -23.30
CA ASN A 2 9.16 -27.98 -22.65
C ASN A 2 9.16 -27.75 -21.12
N LYS A 3 8.69 -28.78 -20.35
CA LYS A 3 8.74 -28.76 -18.85
C LYS A 3 10.12 -28.37 -18.31
N HIS A 4 11.16 -28.80 -18.97
CA HIS A 4 12.55 -28.53 -18.61
C HIS A 4 12.88 -27.05 -18.70
N PHE A 5 12.34 -26.32 -19.67
CA PHE A 5 12.58 -24.88 -19.83
C PHE A 5 12.10 -24.06 -18.62
N LEU A 6 10.89 -24.34 -18.12
CA LEU A 6 10.35 -23.61 -16.96
C LEU A 6 11.19 -23.82 -15.71
N LEU A 7 11.62 -25.07 -15.45
CA LEU A 7 12.46 -25.39 -14.30
C LEU A 7 13.85 -24.76 -14.40
N GLU A 8 14.41 -24.68 -15.61
CA GLU A 8 15.67 -23.99 -15.85
C GLU A 8 15.56 -22.47 -15.59
N GLN A 9 14.45 -21.82 -16.01
CA GLN A 9 14.28 -20.39 -15.77
C GLN A 9 14.13 -20.06 -14.28
N ILE A 10 13.42 -20.90 -13.52
CA ILE A 10 13.22 -20.75 -12.08
C ILE A 10 14.55 -20.78 -11.32
N LYS A 11 15.45 -21.68 -11.71
CA LYS A 11 16.75 -21.90 -11.03
C LYS A 11 17.81 -20.87 -11.39
N LYS A 12 17.52 -20.00 -12.35
CA LYS A 12 18.48 -18.95 -12.74
C LYS A 12 18.64 -17.90 -11.64
N LYS A 13 19.86 -17.64 -11.27
CA LYS A 13 20.22 -16.57 -10.34
C LYS A 13 19.66 -15.21 -10.78
N GLU A 14 19.68 -14.92 -12.09
CA GLU A 14 19.13 -13.70 -12.66
C GLU A 14 17.63 -13.52 -12.38
N THR A 15 16.82 -14.60 -12.51
CA THR A 15 15.38 -14.57 -12.20
C THR A 15 15.14 -14.32 -10.72
N PHE A 16 15.93 -14.98 -9.86
CA PHE A 16 15.89 -14.74 -8.41
C PHE A 16 16.27 -13.30 -8.07
N ASP A 17 17.35 -12.78 -8.63
CA ASP A 17 17.83 -11.42 -8.35
C ASP A 17 16.78 -10.37 -8.72
N LYS A 18 16.12 -10.52 -9.88
CA LYS A 18 14.98 -9.68 -10.28
C LYS A 18 13.82 -9.78 -9.30
N ALA A 19 13.41 -11.00 -8.95
CA ALA A 19 12.32 -11.25 -8.03
C ALA A 19 12.61 -10.68 -6.63
N TYR A 20 13.82 -10.84 -6.14
CA TYR A 20 14.28 -10.29 -4.88
C TYR A 20 14.22 -8.76 -4.85
N VAL A 21 14.73 -8.10 -5.90
CA VAL A 21 14.68 -6.63 -6.03
C VAL A 21 13.23 -6.15 -6.09
N TYR A 22 12.35 -6.81 -6.86
CA TYR A 22 10.93 -6.45 -6.91
C TYR A 22 10.23 -6.66 -5.56
N ALA A 23 10.51 -7.76 -4.86
CA ALA A 23 9.93 -8.02 -3.54
C ALA A 23 10.34 -6.96 -2.52
N ILE A 24 11.63 -6.56 -2.48
CA ILE A 24 12.12 -5.48 -1.60
C ILE A 24 11.49 -4.14 -2.00
N SER A 25 11.59 -3.76 -3.26
CA SER A 25 11.04 -2.48 -3.74
C SER A 25 9.54 -2.37 -3.43
N TYR A 26 8.80 -3.44 -3.70
CA TYR A 26 7.40 -3.52 -3.36
C TYR A 26 7.15 -3.31 -1.86
N ARG A 27 7.86 -4.04 -0.99
CA ARG A 27 7.69 -3.94 0.48
C ARG A 27 7.97 -2.55 1.01
N ILE A 28 9.04 -1.92 0.55
CA ILE A 28 9.46 -0.60 1.02
C ILE A 28 8.51 0.49 0.55
N ASN A 29 8.01 0.37 -0.69
CA ASN A 29 7.11 1.34 -1.31
C ASN A 29 5.64 1.07 -1.01
N GLN A 30 5.33 -0.07 -0.36
CA GLN A 30 3.95 -0.40 0.01
C GLN A 30 3.43 0.54 1.08
N ASP A 31 2.34 1.24 0.76
CA ASP A 31 1.70 2.18 1.68
C ASP A 31 0.96 1.54 2.85
N SER A 32 0.64 0.24 2.76
CA SER A 32 -0.16 -0.42 3.78
C SER A 32 0.66 -0.90 4.97
N TYR A 33 1.69 -1.72 4.73
CA TYR A 33 2.54 -2.29 5.78
C TYR A 33 3.82 -2.89 5.20
N CYS A 34 4.94 -2.75 5.91
CA CYS A 34 6.21 -3.41 5.61
C CYS A 34 6.78 -4.02 6.88
N ASN A 35 7.15 -5.29 6.85
CA ASN A 35 7.89 -5.95 7.90
C ASN A 35 9.40 -5.75 7.68
N PHE A 36 9.99 -4.77 8.35
CA PHE A 36 11.42 -4.47 8.21
C PHE A 36 12.32 -5.56 8.82
N ILE A 37 11.83 -6.34 9.78
CA ILE A 37 12.57 -7.45 10.38
C ILE A 37 12.91 -8.50 9.32
N GLU A 38 11.93 -8.90 8.51
CA GLU A 38 12.13 -9.85 7.41
C GLU A 38 13.13 -9.31 6.38
N ILE A 39 13.00 -8.03 6.01
CA ILE A 39 13.90 -7.40 5.04
C ILE A 39 15.33 -7.42 5.56
N ASP A 40 15.58 -6.99 6.79
CA ASP A 40 16.91 -6.95 7.37
C ASP A 40 17.51 -8.36 7.51
N TYR A 41 16.69 -9.34 7.91
CA TYR A 41 17.08 -10.73 8.03
C TYR A 41 17.55 -11.32 6.68
N TYR A 42 16.74 -11.20 5.63
CA TYR A 42 17.07 -11.78 4.32
C TYR A 42 18.11 -10.98 3.54
N ARG A 43 18.36 -9.72 3.92
CA ARG A 43 19.47 -8.94 3.36
C ARG A 43 20.83 -9.41 3.84
N GLN A 44 20.94 -9.88 5.08
CA GLN A 44 22.20 -10.38 5.62
C GLN A 44 22.71 -11.64 4.92
N ASP A 45 21.82 -12.43 4.33
CA ASP A 45 22.20 -13.68 3.69
C ASP A 45 21.30 -13.98 2.48
N LYS A 46 21.40 -13.13 1.46
CA LYS A 46 20.68 -13.26 0.21
C LYS A 46 20.99 -14.57 -0.52
N GLU A 47 22.26 -15.02 -0.44
CA GLU A 47 22.68 -16.27 -1.07
C GLU A 47 22.03 -17.50 -0.41
N LYS A 48 21.91 -17.50 0.91
CA LYS A 48 21.20 -18.55 1.63
C LYS A 48 19.71 -18.60 1.20
N LEU A 49 19.07 -17.45 1.10
CA LEU A 49 17.68 -17.37 0.59
C LEU A 49 17.58 -17.94 -0.84
N PHE A 50 18.57 -17.67 -1.69
CA PHE A 50 18.60 -18.23 -3.04
C PHE A 50 18.66 -19.76 -3.03
N GLU A 51 19.58 -20.36 -2.24
CA GLU A 51 19.72 -21.81 -2.15
C GLU A 51 18.47 -22.46 -1.52
N GLU A 52 17.86 -21.83 -0.51
CA GLU A 52 16.59 -22.30 0.06
C GLU A 52 15.47 -22.33 -1.00
N ILE A 53 15.29 -21.25 -1.75
CA ILE A 53 14.26 -21.17 -2.80
C ILE A 53 14.55 -22.17 -3.92
N LYS A 54 15.79 -22.33 -4.34
CA LYS A 54 16.20 -23.33 -5.33
C LYS A 54 15.85 -24.76 -4.88
N SER A 55 16.14 -25.09 -3.61
CA SER A 55 15.77 -26.38 -3.01
C SER A 55 14.25 -26.61 -3.02
N ILE A 56 13.45 -25.57 -2.77
CA ILE A 56 11.98 -25.64 -2.87
C ILE A 56 11.54 -26.02 -4.29
N PHE A 57 12.15 -25.43 -5.30
CA PHE A 57 11.80 -25.75 -6.69
C PHE A 57 12.30 -27.14 -7.14
N GLU A 58 13.32 -27.68 -6.46
CA GLU A 58 13.79 -29.07 -6.69
C GLU A 58 12.89 -30.09 -6.00
N ASN A 59 12.35 -29.78 -4.84
CA ASN A 59 11.45 -30.63 -4.08
C ASN A 59 10.14 -29.92 -3.68
N PRO A 60 9.23 -29.68 -4.64
CA PRO A 60 7.99 -28.96 -4.38
C PRO A 60 7.08 -29.60 -3.33
N SER A 61 7.15 -30.91 -3.15
CA SER A 61 6.31 -31.62 -2.18
C SER A 61 6.63 -31.24 -0.74
N ALA A 62 7.88 -30.94 -0.44
CA ALA A 62 8.34 -30.51 0.89
C ALA A 62 8.07 -29.02 1.17
N TYR A 63 7.71 -28.22 0.17
CA TYR A 63 7.43 -26.82 0.37
C TYR A 63 6.11 -26.61 1.10
N GLU A 64 6.17 -25.92 2.22
CA GLU A 64 5.02 -25.38 2.94
C GLU A 64 5.21 -23.86 3.08
N PRO A 65 4.27 -23.04 2.56
CA PRO A 65 4.34 -21.59 2.76
C PRO A 65 4.33 -21.22 4.23
N GLU A 66 5.09 -20.20 4.59
CA GLU A 66 5.10 -19.65 5.94
C GLU A 66 3.73 -19.05 6.29
N THR A 67 3.39 -19.03 7.58
CA THR A 67 2.12 -18.48 8.03
C THR A 67 2.05 -16.96 7.80
N ALA A 68 1.14 -16.54 6.95
CA ALA A 68 0.80 -15.15 6.71
C ALA A 68 -0.03 -14.58 7.88
N PHE A 69 -0.19 -13.27 7.94
CA PHE A 69 -1.16 -12.67 8.86
C PHE A 69 -2.03 -11.63 8.17
N SER A 70 -3.21 -11.39 8.73
CA SER A 70 -4.10 -10.36 8.21
C SER A 70 -4.23 -9.17 9.15
N PHE A 71 -4.49 -8.00 8.55
CA PHE A 71 -4.81 -6.76 9.23
C PHE A 71 -5.84 -5.99 8.42
N TYR A 72 -6.50 -5.00 9.05
CA TYR A 72 -7.58 -4.26 8.43
C TYR A 72 -7.15 -2.84 8.07
N LEU A 73 -7.40 -2.47 6.81
CA LEU A 73 -7.15 -1.14 6.27
C LEU A 73 -8.49 -0.43 6.02
N PRO A 74 -8.73 0.75 6.59
CA PRO A 74 -9.93 1.52 6.27
C PRO A 74 -10.02 1.83 4.77
N LYS A 75 -11.16 1.51 4.15
CA LYS A 75 -11.49 1.82 2.76
C LYS A 75 -12.44 3.00 2.66
N SER A 76 -13.35 3.11 3.63
CA SER A 76 -14.26 4.23 3.84
C SER A 76 -14.48 4.40 5.35
N GLU A 77 -15.28 5.37 5.78
CA GLU A 77 -15.61 5.57 7.20
C GLU A 77 -16.19 4.31 7.88
N MET A 78 -16.97 3.54 7.12
CA MET A 78 -17.73 2.39 7.65
C MET A 78 -17.24 1.04 7.10
N PHE A 79 -16.22 1.00 6.24
CA PHE A 79 -15.79 -0.22 5.57
C PHE A 79 -14.28 -0.42 5.61
N PHE A 80 -13.88 -1.64 5.98
CA PHE A 80 -12.48 -2.04 6.10
C PHE A 80 -12.15 -3.12 5.06
N ARG A 81 -10.98 -3.00 4.47
CA ARG A 81 -10.40 -4.00 3.58
C ARG A 81 -9.48 -4.90 4.40
N ARG A 82 -9.71 -6.21 4.35
CA ARG A 82 -8.77 -7.19 4.89
C ARG A 82 -7.55 -7.27 3.99
N MET A 83 -6.39 -6.97 4.54
CA MET A 83 -5.10 -7.11 3.88
C MET A 83 -4.38 -8.34 4.42
N ILE A 84 -3.63 -9.03 3.57
CA ILE A 84 -2.84 -10.19 3.95
C ILE A 84 -1.36 -9.87 3.73
N HIS A 85 -0.56 -9.97 4.77
CA HIS A 85 0.89 -9.88 4.67
C HIS A 85 1.45 -11.27 4.36
N THR A 86 1.92 -11.47 3.14
CA THR A 86 2.63 -12.68 2.71
C THR A 86 4.07 -12.61 3.24
N PRO A 87 4.64 -13.63 3.88
CA PRO A 87 6.04 -13.64 4.31
C PRO A 87 7.02 -13.38 3.15
N PHE A 88 8.17 -12.77 3.45
CA PHE A 88 9.08 -12.25 2.42
C PHE A 88 9.61 -13.35 1.49
N LYS A 89 9.99 -14.51 2.02
CA LYS A 89 10.44 -15.65 1.21
C LYS A 89 9.37 -16.09 0.21
N ASP A 90 8.14 -16.25 0.67
CA ASP A 90 7.01 -16.65 -0.19
C ASP A 90 6.66 -15.56 -1.21
N LEU A 91 6.84 -14.29 -0.86
CA LEU A 91 6.70 -13.19 -1.81
C LEU A 91 7.75 -13.25 -2.92
N VAL A 92 9.02 -13.56 -2.61
CA VAL A 92 10.07 -13.76 -3.61
C VAL A 92 9.73 -14.94 -4.53
N ILE A 93 9.25 -16.07 -3.99
CA ILE A 93 8.79 -17.22 -4.79
C ILE A 93 7.66 -16.81 -5.73
N LYS A 94 6.68 -16.05 -5.26
CA LYS A 94 5.59 -15.52 -6.08
C LYS A 94 6.11 -14.62 -7.21
N PHE A 95 7.04 -13.71 -6.93
CA PHE A 95 7.64 -12.88 -7.97
C PHE A 95 8.41 -13.69 -9.00
N ILE A 96 9.15 -14.74 -8.61
CA ILE A 96 9.80 -15.67 -9.56
C ILE A 96 8.76 -16.27 -10.50
N ILE A 97 7.68 -16.82 -9.97
CA ILE A 97 6.59 -17.42 -10.75
C ILE A 97 5.98 -16.39 -11.68
N VAL A 98 5.67 -15.20 -11.19
CA VAL A 98 4.99 -14.15 -11.96
C VAL A 98 5.89 -13.58 -13.06
N ILE A 99 7.19 -13.40 -12.81
CA ILE A 99 8.15 -13.00 -13.85
C ILE A 99 8.08 -13.98 -15.02
N ILE A 100 8.14 -15.29 -14.74
CA ILE A 100 8.10 -16.33 -15.79
C ILE A 100 6.74 -16.35 -16.49
N LEU A 101 5.64 -16.28 -15.74
CA LEU A 101 4.29 -16.25 -16.32
C LEU A 101 4.09 -15.01 -17.20
N ALA A 102 4.57 -13.86 -16.74
CA ALA A 102 4.41 -12.61 -17.46
C ALA A 102 5.24 -12.60 -18.75
N ASP A 103 6.49 -13.07 -18.72
CA ASP A 103 7.32 -13.20 -19.92
C ASP A 103 6.68 -14.12 -20.98
N LEU A 104 5.97 -15.15 -20.54
CA LEU A 104 5.36 -16.15 -21.42
C LEU A 104 3.94 -15.83 -21.87
N LEU A 105 3.17 -15.09 -21.09
CA LEU A 105 1.73 -14.95 -21.28
C LEU A 105 1.23 -13.52 -21.46
N ASP A 106 2.00 -12.49 -21.10
CA ASP A 106 1.53 -11.11 -21.22
C ASP A 106 1.10 -10.75 -22.65
N PHE A 107 1.84 -11.21 -23.66
CA PHE A 107 1.51 -10.95 -25.07
C PHE A 107 0.23 -11.67 -25.54
N THR A 108 -0.25 -12.65 -24.77
CA THR A 108 -1.49 -13.39 -25.07
C THR A 108 -2.74 -12.72 -24.50
N LEU A 109 -2.58 -11.73 -23.61
CA LEU A 109 -3.70 -10.95 -23.11
C LEU A 109 -4.23 -10.02 -24.20
N VAL A 110 -5.54 -9.82 -24.23
CA VAL A 110 -6.16 -8.87 -25.16
C VAL A 110 -5.61 -7.47 -24.96
N LYS A 111 -5.54 -6.69 -26.04
CA LYS A 111 -5.02 -5.30 -25.98
C LYS A 111 -5.84 -4.37 -25.08
N ASN A 112 -7.10 -4.71 -24.85
CA ASN A 112 -8.05 -3.94 -24.07
C ASN A 112 -7.97 -4.23 -22.54
N CYS A 113 -7.00 -5.02 -22.10
CA CYS A 113 -6.60 -5.18 -20.70
C CYS A 113 -5.44 -4.22 -20.41
N PHE A 114 -5.65 -3.18 -19.62
CA PHE A 114 -4.72 -2.06 -19.42
C PHE A 114 -3.89 -2.13 -18.14
N SER A 115 -4.33 -2.86 -17.13
CA SER A 115 -3.63 -2.98 -15.84
C SER A 115 -2.60 -4.11 -15.82
N TYR A 116 -1.56 -3.98 -15.02
CA TYR A 116 -0.53 -5.00 -14.77
C TYR A 116 0.07 -5.62 -16.04
N ARG A 117 0.33 -4.79 -17.06
CA ARG A 117 1.01 -5.18 -18.30
C ARG A 117 2.52 -4.99 -18.14
N LEU A 118 3.31 -5.90 -18.74
CA LEU A 118 4.77 -5.78 -18.70
C LEU A 118 5.28 -4.48 -19.31
N GLU A 119 6.25 -3.87 -18.66
CA GLU A 119 7.04 -2.77 -19.19
C GLU A 119 8.09 -3.31 -20.19
N ARG A 120 7.73 -3.43 -21.48
CA ARG A 120 8.63 -3.99 -22.51
C ARG A 120 9.60 -3.00 -23.11
N ASN A 121 9.20 -1.72 -23.19
CA ASN A 121 9.98 -0.65 -23.81
C ASN A 121 10.54 0.29 -22.74
N ARG A 122 11.39 -0.23 -21.87
CA ARG A 122 12.12 0.64 -20.95
C ARG A 122 13.06 1.51 -21.78
N ASP A 123 12.66 2.74 -22.03
CA ASP A 123 13.59 3.78 -22.46
C ASP A 123 14.66 3.91 -21.38
N LYS A 124 15.89 3.49 -21.69
CA LYS A 124 17.04 3.55 -20.77
C LYS A 124 17.29 4.98 -20.23
N ASN A 125 16.72 5.99 -20.89
CA ASN A 125 16.82 7.39 -20.53
C ASN A 125 15.65 7.88 -19.65
N LYS A 126 14.56 7.12 -19.52
CA LYS A 126 13.50 7.41 -18.54
C LYS A 126 13.84 6.69 -17.25
N LYS A 127 13.94 7.43 -16.16
CA LYS A 127 14.03 6.88 -14.80
C LYS A 127 12.81 5.99 -14.56
N SER A 128 12.94 4.67 -14.83
CA SER A 128 11.87 3.73 -14.54
C SER A 128 11.79 3.58 -13.03
N LYS A 129 10.59 3.63 -12.47
CA LYS A 129 10.37 3.41 -11.02
C LYS A 129 10.57 1.95 -10.59
N GLY A 130 11.30 1.14 -11.37
CA GLY A 130 11.82 -0.17 -10.97
C GLY A 130 10.81 -1.31 -10.85
N GLY A 131 9.55 -1.14 -11.27
CA GLY A 131 8.51 -2.17 -11.19
C GLY A 131 8.58 -3.22 -12.31
N LEU A 132 7.92 -4.37 -12.11
CA LEU A 132 7.74 -5.42 -13.12
C LEU A 132 6.81 -4.94 -14.26
N TYR A 133 5.83 -4.12 -13.93
CA TYR A 133 4.77 -3.66 -14.83
C TYR A 133 4.97 -2.20 -15.23
N LYS A 134 4.24 -1.79 -16.27
CA LYS A 134 4.03 -0.37 -16.56
C LYS A 134 3.57 0.34 -15.28
N TYR A 135 4.03 1.56 -15.11
CA TYR A 135 3.56 2.35 -13.98
C TYR A 135 2.03 2.46 -14.01
N TYR A 136 1.38 2.28 -12.87
CA TYR A 136 -0.09 2.20 -12.79
C TYR A 136 -0.78 3.40 -13.46
N TYR A 137 -0.21 4.61 -13.30
CA TYR A 137 -0.73 5.82 -13.91
C TYR A 137 -0.67 5.78 -15.45
N GLU A 138 0.40 5.22 -16.04
CA GLU A 138 0.53 5.07 -17.49
C GLU A 138 -0.53 4.11 -18.03
N GLY A 139 -0.70 2.97 -17.39
CA GLY A 139 -1.75 2.01 -17.74
C GLY A 139 -3.16 2.58 -17.57
N PHE A 140 -3.38 3.37 -16.51
CA PHE A 140 -4.66 4.05 -16.32
C PHE A 140 -4.89 5.16 -17.34
N GLN A 141 -3.85 5.93 -17.70
CA GLN A 141 -3.96 6.94 -18.76
C GLN A 141 -4.28 6.30 -20.12
N GLU A 142 -3.62 5.17 -20.46
CA GLU A 142 -3.97 4.40 -21.66
C GLU A 142 -5.44 3.95 -21.65
N PHE A 143 -5.96 3.56 -20.49
CA PHE A 143 -7.37 3.19 -20.34
C PHE A 143 -8.32 4.39 -20.52
N ILE A 144 -7.97 5.56 -20.04
CA ILE A 144 -8.74 6.81 -20.24
C ILE A 144 -8.67 7.26 -21.71
N ASP A 145 -7.49 7.20 -22.33
CA ASP A 145 -7.30 7.60 -23.72
C ASP A 145 -8.11 6.67 -24.65
N TRP A 146 -8.07 5.35 -24.40
CA TRP A 146 -8.92 4.40 -25.10
C TRP A 146 -10.42 4.72 -24.93
N GLN A 147 -10.89 5.03 -23.70
CA GLN A 147 -12.29 5.42 -23.49
C GLN A 147 -12.64 6.68 -24.29
N THR A 148 -11.75 7.65 -24.35
CA THR A 148 -11.97 8.89 -25.10
C THR A 148 -12.12 8.62 -26.60
N GLU A 149 -11.32 7.71 -27.17
CA GLU A 149 -11.43 7.29 -28.56
C GLU A 149 -12.76 6.58 -28.88
N GLN A 150 -13.37 5.87 -27.90
CA GLN A 150 -14.62 5.16 -28.13
C GLN A 150 -15.86 6.07 -28.13
N VAL A 151 -15.78 7.26 -27.54
CA VAL A 151 -16.94 8.17 -27.41
C VAL A 151 -17.51 8.57 -28.74
N ASP A 152 -16.67 8.82 -29.75
CA ASP A 152 -17.12 9.31 -31.06
C ASP A 152 -17.99 8.28 -31.83
N HIS A 153 -17.91 7.01 -31.43
CA HIS A 153 -18.59 5.88 -32.06
C HIS A 153 -19.65 5.22 -31.17
N SER A 154 -20.02 5.84 -30.04
CA SER A 154 -20.88 5.22 -29.04
C SER A 154 -21.86 6.20 -28.42
N LEU A 155 -23.09 5.75 -28.21
CA LEU A 155 -24.14 6.53 -27.54
C LEU A 155 -24.37 6.09 -26.10
N CYS A 156 -23.83 4.94 -25.72
CA CYS A 156 -23.98 4.36 -24.38
C CYS A 156 -22.65 3.86 -23.84
N LEU A 157 -22.38 4.14 -22.56
CA LEU A 157 -21.28 3.56 -21.80
C LEU A 157 -21.86 2.76 -20.62
N LEU A 158 -21.61 1.47 -20.59
CA LEU A 158 -21.81 0.63 -19.41
C LEU A 158 -20.52 0.64 -18.59
N LYS A 159 -20.65 1.05 -17.33
CA LYS A 159 -19.63 0.88 -16.29
C LYS A 159 -20.06 -0.22 -15.34
N THR A 160 -19.15 -1.16 -15.03
CA THR A 160 -19.40 -2.20 -14.03
C THR A 160 -18.08 -2.65 -13.38
N ASP A 161 -18.18 -3.34 -12.25
CA ASP A 161 -17.06 -3.78 -11.41
C ASP A 161 -17.36 -5.20 -10.89
N ILE A 162 -16.35 -6.02 -10.67
CA ILE A 162 -16.53 -7.34 -10.09
C ILE A 162 -16.61 -7.21 -8.56
N SER A 163 -17.61 -7.87 -7.96
CA SER A 163 -17.78 -7.87 -6.51
C SER A 163 -16.67 -8.67 -5.82
N SER A 164 -15.97 -8.05 -4.85
CA SER A 164 -14.94 -8.72 -4.05
C SER A 164 -13.93 -9.52 -4.88
N PHE A 165 -13.48 -8.95 -5.99
CA PHE A 165 -12.77 -9.68 -7.06
C PHE A 165 -11.65 -10.57 -6.53
N TYR A 166 -10.66 -9.99 -5.83
CA TYR A 166 -9.51 -10.74 -5.33
C TYR A 166 -9.90 -11.85 -4.35
N ASP A 167 -10.91 -11.61 -3.50
CA ASP A 167 -11.40 -12.59 -2.52
C ASP A 167 -12.21 -13.72 -3.17
N SER A 168 -12.70 -13.51 -4.42
CA SER A 168 -13.57 -14.45 -5.13
C SER A 168 -12.80 -15.38 -6.09
N ILE A 169 -11.51 -15.17 -6.33
CA ILE A 169 -10.72 -15.96 -7.27
C ILE A 169 -10.63 -17.41 -6.81
N SER A 170 -11.15 -18.33 -7.63
CA SER A 170 -11.05 -19.78 -7.39
C SER A 170 -9.63 -20.26 -7.68
N HIS A 171 -8.98 -20.87 -6.68
CA HIS A 171 -7.64 -21.47 -6.84
C HIS A 171 -7.65 -22.61 -7.86
N GLU A 172 -8.68 -23.46 -7.82
CA GLU A 172 -8.80 -24.61 -8.74
C GLU A 172 -8.93 -24.14 -10.19
N TYR A 173 -9.82 -23.17 -10.45
CA TYR A 173 -9.97 -22.61 -11.78
C TYR A 173 -8.68 -21.93 -12.24
N LEU A 174 -8.05 -21.11 -11.40
CA LEU A 174 -6.82 -20.40 -11.73
C LEU A 174 -5.67 -21.36 -12.09
N VAL A 175 -5.45 -22.41 -11.28
CA VAL A 175 -4.44 -23.44 -11.56
C VAL A 175 -4.76 -24.15 -12.88
N SER A 176 -6.03 -24.48 -13.13
CA SER A 176 -6.48 -25.13 -14.36
C SER A 176 -6.24 -24.24 -15.59
N ALA A 177 -6.62 -22.97 -15.51
CA ALA A 177 -6.47 -22.00 -16.60
C ALA A 177 -4.99 -21.77 -16.97
N ILE A 178 -4.12 -21.59 -15.98
CA ILE A 178 -2.67 -21.39 -16.22
C ILE A 178 -2.04 -22.68 -16.77
N SER A 179 -2.36 -23.86 -16.22
CA SER A 179 -1.89 -25.15 -16.72
C SER A 179 -2.23 -25.34 -18.20
N LYS A 180 -3.48 -25.01 -18.60
CA LYS A 180 -3.96 -25.04 -20.00
C LYS A 180 -3.21 -24.05 -20.88
N GLN A 181 -3.05 -22.80 -20.43
CA GLN A 181 -2.37 -21.74 -21.20
C GLN A 181 -0.89 -22.07 -21.44
N LEU A 182 -0.22 -22.67 -20.46
CA LEU A 182 1.17 -23.11 -20.56
C LEU A 182 1.32 -24.45 -21.30
N ASN A 183 0.23 -25.18 -21.51
CA ASN A 183 0.22 -26.57 -22.02
C ASN A 183 1.14 -27.51 -21.21
N ILE A 184 0.98 -27.49 -19.88
CA ILE A 184 1.70 -28.35 -18.93
C ILE A 184 0.72 -29.01 -17.96
N SER A 185 1.10 -30.16 -17.38
CA SER A 185 0.27 -30.84 -16.38
C SER A 185 0.18 -30.03 -15.08
N LYS A 186 -0.98 -30.12 -14.41
CA LYS A 186 -1.18 -29.56 -13.05
C LYS A 186 -0.25 -30.19 -12.02
N GLU A 187 0.20 -31.42 -12.25
CA GLU A 187 1.13 -32.18 -11.39
C GLU A 187 2.61 -31.83 -11.69
N SER A 188 2.88 -30.93 -12.64
CA SER A 188 4.25 -30.46 -12.88
C SER A 188 4.79 -29.72 -11.65
N GLN A 189 6.10 -29.80 -11.42
CA GLN A 189 6.77 -29.14 -10.30
C GLN A 189 6.43 -27.64 -10.23
N PHE A 190 6.40 -26.96 -11.38
CA PHE A 190 6.02 -25.55 -11.47
C PHE A 190 4.60 -25.32 -10.96
N MET A 191 3.62 -26.09 -11.46
CA MET A 191 2.21 -25.94 -11.07
C MET A 191 1.95 -26.34 -9.62
N LEU A 192 2.69 -27.31 -9.09
CA LEU A 192 2.60 -27.70 -7.68
C LEU A 192 3.04 -26.56 -6.75
N ILE A 193 4.17 -25.90 -7.05
CA ILE A 193 4.61 -24.74 -6.27
C ILE A 193 3.63 -23.59 -6.42
N PHE A 194 3.20 -23.27 -7.65
CA PHE A 194 2.19 -22.24 -7.88
C PHE A 194 0.93 -22.50 -7.05
N ALA A 195 0.38 -23.70 -7.08
CA ALA A 195 -0.80 -24.08 -6.30
C ALA A 195 -0.57 -23.92 -4.78
N LYS A 196 0.62 -24.29 -4.28
CA LYS A 196 0.98 -24.11 -2.87
C LYS A 196 1.10 -22.64 -2.48
N THR A 197 1.59 -21.75 -3.37
CA THR A 197 1.64 -20.31 -3.07
C THR A 197 0.26 -19.66 -2.93
N LEU A 198 -0.80 -20.31 -3.39
CA LEU A 198 -2.19 -19.87 -3.21
C LEU A 198 -2.79 -20.36 -1.90
N LYS A 199 -2.35 -21.54 -1.41
CA LYS A 199 -2.87 -22.21 -0.20
C LYS A 199 -1.89 -22.08 0.95
N PHE A 200 -2.08 -21.10 1.79
CA PHE A 200 -1.24 -20.83 2.96
C PHE A 200 -2.08 -20.57 4.20
N LYS A 201 -1.49 -20.69 5.36
CA LYS A 201 -2.13 -20.33 6.63
C LYS A 201 -2.14 -18.84 6.81
N VAL A 202 -3.23 -18.31 7.37
CA VAL A 202 -3.37 -16.91 7.76
C VAL A 202 -3.75 -16.86 9.23
N CYS A 203 -2.92 -16.23 10.05
CA CYS A 203 -3.25 -15.97 11.45
C CYS A 203 -3.81 -14.56 11.63
N TYR A 204 -4.71 -14.40 12.58
CA TYR A 204 -5.34 -13.13 12.92
C TYR A 204 -5.99 -13.20 14.31
N TYR A 205 -6.12 -12.04 14.94
CA TYR A 205 -6.95 -11.94 16.14
C TYR A 205 -8.40 -11.72 15.75
N SER A 206 -9.30 -12.51 16.31
CA SER A 206 -10.74 -12.35 16.15
C SER A 206 -11.22 -11.12 16.92
N PHE A 207 -12.04 -10.29 16.28
CA PHE A 207 -12.71 -9.18 16.96
C PHE A 207 -13.87 -9.63 17.87
N VAL A 208 -14.33 -10.88 17.72
CA VAL A 208 -15.46 -11.42 18.50
C VAL A 208 -15.03 -11.83 19.91
N ASP A 209 -13.91 -12.54 20.01
CA ASP A 209 -13.45 -13.12 21.27
C ASP A 209 -11.99 -12.79 21.62
N SER A 210 -11.37 -11.94 20.82
CA SER A 210 -9.96 -11.52 20.96
C SER A 210 -8.94 -12.67 20.94
N LYS A 211 -9.35 -13.87 20.46
CA LYS A 211 -8.47 -15.03 20.34
C LYS A 211 -7.70 -15.02 19.05
N LEU A 212 -6.50 -15.61 19.12
CA LEU A 212 -5.72 -15.93 17.95
C LEU A 212 -6.39 -17.07 17.19
N ASN A 213 -6.66 -16.85 15.90
CA ASN A 213 -7.21 -17.83 14.99
C ASN A 213 -6.25 -18.06 13.83
N GLU A 214 -6.27 -19.27 13.29
CA GLU A 214 -5.58 -19.65 12.07
C GLU A 214 -6.57 -20.27 11.09
N THR A 215 -6.50 -19.82 9.84
CA THR A 215 -7.32 -20.38 8.76
C THR A 215 -6.46 -20.59 7.52
N TYR A 216 -6.80 -21.60 6.72
CA TYR A 216 -6.21 -21.73 5.40
C TYR A 216 -6.89 -20.76 4.42
N ASN A 217 -6.08 -20.15 3.55
CA ASN A 217 -6.59 -19.42 2.41
C ASN A 217 -7.07 -20.42 1.36
N SER A 218 -8.37 -20.74 1.36
CA SER A 218 -8.97 -21.74 0.47
C SER A 218 -9.47 -21.14 -0.85
N GLN A 219 -9.64 -19.82 -0.89
CA GLN A 219 -10.14 -19.05 -2.03
C GLN A 219 -9.57 -17.63 -1.97
N GLY A 220 -9.48 -16.97 -3.11
CA GLY A 220 -8.97 -15.62 -3.24
C GLY A 220 -7.45 -15.54 -3.24
N ILE A 221 -6.95 -14.40 -3.65
CA ILE A 221 -5.52 -14.05 -3.63
C ILE A 221 -5.31 -12.79 -2.80
N PRO A 222 -4.15 -12.62 -2.13
CA PRO A 222 -3.90 -11.48 -1.27
C PRO A 222 -4.04 -10.14 -1.99
N ILE A 223 -4.82 -9.23 -1.41
CA ILE A 223 -4.91 -7.86 -1.90
C ILE A 223 -3.66 -7.09 -1.48
N GLY A 224 -3.12 -6.30 -2.40
CA GLY A 224 -2.02 -5.39 -2.11
C GLY A 224 -0.63 -5.92 -2.46
N ASN A 225 -0.53 -7.05 -3.16
CA ASN A 225 0.73 -7.51 -3.76
C ASN A 225 0.72 -7.24 -5.27
N GLU A 226 1.75 -6.60 -5.81
CA GLU A 226 1.87 -6.41 -7.26
C GLU A 226 1.94 -7.74 -8.02
N ALA A 227 2.55 -8.78 -7.43
CA ALA A 227 2.59 -10.11 -8.00
C ALA A 227 1.18 -10.65 -8.32
N GLU A 228 0.19 -10.38 -7.46
CA GLU A 228 -1.18 -10.87 -7.61
C GLU A 228 -1.93 -10.21 -8.78
N GLY A 229 -1.53 -8.99 -9.19
CA GLY A 229 -2.20 -8.26 -10.27
C GLY A 229 -2.13 -8.97 -11.62
N PHE A 230 -0.98 -9.54 -11.99
CA PHE A 230 -0.85 -10.32 -13.23
C PHE A 230 -1.58 -11.66 -13.15
N ILE A 231 -1.54 -12.31 -11.99
CA ILE A 231 -2.29 -13.55 -11.74
C ILE A 231 -3.80 -13.31 -11.92
N ALA A 232 -4.30 -12.18 -11.43
CA ALA A 232 -5.68 -11.75 -11.61
C ALA A 232 -6.03 -11.51 -13.09
N ASN A 233 -5.12 -10.97 -13.89
CA ASN A 233 -5.30 -10.85 -15.34
C ASN A 233 -5.40 -12.22 -16.02
N LEU A 234 -4.58 -13.19 -15.63
CA LEU A 234 -4.64 -14.56 -16.17
C LEU A 234 -5.95 -15.27 -15.79
N PHE A 235 -6.50 -14.97 -14.62
CA PHE A 235 -7.81 -15.49 -14.20
C PHE A 235 -8.95 -14.99 -15.10
N LEU A 236 -8.92 -13.71 -15.50
CA LEU A 236 -9.96 -13.11 -16.35
C LEU A 236 -9.71 -13.28 -17.86
N LYS A 237 -8.57 -13.87 -18.26
CA LYS A 237 -8.18 -13.95 -19.66
C LYS A 237 -9.24 -14.61 -20.57
N GLU A 238 -9.84 -15.73 -20.14
CA GLU A 238 -10.89 -16.41 -20.91
C GLU A 238 -12.16 -15.56 -21.05
N VAL A 239 -12.48 -14.71 -20.06
CA VAL A 239 -13.59 -13.75 -20.11
C VAL A 239 -13.27 -12.65 -21.13
N ASP A 240 -12.07 -12.07 -21.06
CA ASP A 240 -11.63 -11.04 -22.00
C ASP A 240 -11.63 -11.55 -23.45
N GLU A 241 -11.12 -12.77 -23.69
CA GLU A 241 -11.13 -13.42 -25.01
C GLU A 241 -12.55 -13.68 -25.51
N ALA A 242 -13.46 -14.08 -24.62
CA ALA A 242 -14.85 -14.33 -24.97
C ALA A 242 -15.56 -13.03 -25.39
N LEU A 243 -15.39 -11.94 -24.64
CA LEU A 243 -15.94 -10.63 -25.00
C LEU A 243 -15.37 -10.14 -26.35
N PHE A 244 -14.06 -10.31 -26.54
CA PHE A 244 -13.39 -9.94 -27.79
C PHE A 244 -13.94 -10.73 -29.00
N ASN A 245 -14.12 -12.05 -28.85
CA ASN A 245 -14.67 -12.92 -29.90
C ASN A 245 -16.13 -12.62 -30.23
N GLN A 246 -16.91 -12.15 -29.25
CA GLN A 246 -18.30 -11.68 -29.44
C GLN A 246 -18.35 -10.24 -29.99
N LYS A 247 -17.19 -9.64 -30.29
CA LYS A 247 -17.09 -8.27 -30.81
C LYS A 247 -17.67 -7.20 -29.87
N ILE A 248 -17.71 -7.48 -28.58
CA ILE A 248 -18.08 -6.48 -27.57
C ILE A 248 -16.96 -5.45 -27.50
N ASN A 249 -17.32 -4.18 -27.65
CA ASN A 249 -16.37 -3.08 -27.51
C ASN A 249 -16.16 -2.76 -26.02
N PHE A 250 -15.16 -3.39 -25.41
CA PHE A 250 -14.88 -3.28 -23.99
C PHE A 250 -13.43 -2.91 -23.69
N GLY A 251 -13.20 -2.34 -22.53
CA GLY A 251 -11.89 -2.17 -21.92
C GLY A 251 -11.95 -2.49 -20.44
N ARG A 252 -10.85 -2.99 -19.90
CA ARG A 252 -10.75 -3.41 -18.50
C ARG A 252 -9.49 -2.87 -17.81
N TYR A 253 -9.71 -2.31 -16.62
CA TYR A 253 -8.63 -1.96 -15.70
C TYR A 253 -8.83 -2.72 -14.38
N VAL A 254 -8.04 -3.76 -14.12
CA VAL A 254 -8.20 -4.74 -13.02
C VAL A 254 -9.57 -5.42 -13.10
N ASP A 255 -10.50 -5.06 -12.22
CA ASP A 255 -11.88 -5.54 -12.10
C ASP A 255 -12.92 -4.54 -12.64
N ASP A 256 -12.47 -3.38 -13.09
CA ASP A 256 -13.33 -2.30 -13.59
C ASP A 256 -13.51 -2.41 -15.11
N PHE A 257 -14.73 -2.75 -15.55
CA PHE A 257 -15.08 -2.90 -16.96
C PHE A 257 -15.79 -1.67 -17.50
N ARG A 258 -15.48 -1.34 -18.76
CA ARG A 258 -16.20 -0.36 -19.60
C ARG A 258 -16.63 -1.06 -20.87
N ILE A 259 -17.93 -0.97 -21.20
CA ILE A 259 -18.46 -1.44 -22.47
C ILE A 259 -19.09 -0.25 -23.17
N PHE A 260 -18.62 0.04 -24.37
CA PHE A 260 -19.16 1.07 -25.24
C PHE A 260 -20.11 0.45 -26.27
N ALA A 261 -21.29 1.06 -26.47
CA ALA A 261 -22.33 0.52 -27.30
C ALA A 261 -23.07 1.63 -28.09
N GLU A 262 -23.66 1.27 -29.22
CA GLU A 262 -24.47 2.18 -30.03
C GLU A 262 -25.86 2.43 -29.43
N SER A 263 -26.35 1.50 -28.62
CA SER A 263 -27.63 1.62 -27.95
C SER A 263 -27.62 1.06 -26.52
N LYS A 264 -28.59 1.46 -25.72
CA LYS A 264 -28.82 0.88 -24.39
C LYS A 264 -29.08 -0.63 -24.45
N LYS A 265 -29.76 -1.10 -25.49
CA LYS A 265 -30.02 -2.52 -25.70
C LYS A 265 -28.72 -3.28 -25.87
N ASP A 266 -27.82 -2.80 -26.71
CA ASP A 266 -26.52 -3.44 -26.96
C ASP A 266 -25.63 -3.41 -25.71
N ALA A 267 -25.69 -2.32 -24.91
CA ALA A 267 -25.00 -2.23 -23.64
C ALA A 267 -25.51 -3.29 -22.63
N ILE A 268 -26.82 -3.52 -22.58
CA ILE A 268 -27.42 -4.56 -21.72
C ILE A 268 -27.06 -5.96 -22.23
N GLU A 269 -27.07 -6.20 -23.54
CA GLU A 269 -26.63 -7.48 -24.11
C GLU A 269 -25.17 -7.77 -23.78
N GLY A 270 -24.29 -6.75 -23.91
CA GLY A 270 -22.88 -6.85 -23.48
C GLY A 270 -22.73 -7.15 -21.98
N LEU A 271 -23.57 -6.55 -21.13
CA LEU A 271 -23.60 -6.84 -19.69
C LEU A 271 -24.00 -8.29 -19.40
N ILE A 272 -25.03 -8.80 -20.08
CA ILE A 272 -25.50 -10.18 -19.91
C ILE A 272 -24.41 -11.16 -20.32
N ILE A 273 -23.75 -10.92 -21.47
CA ILE A 273 -22.64 -11.74 -21.96
C ILE A 273 -21.50 -11.74 -20.95
N LEU A 274 -21.08 -10.57 -20.47
CA LEU A 274 -20.06 -10.46 -19.43
C LEU A 274 -20.44 -11.25 -18.18
N GLN A 275 -21.67 -11.08 -17.69
CA GLN A 275 -22.18 -11.76 -16.52
C GLN A 275 -22.18 -13.29 -16.67
N GLU A 276 -22.59 -13.80 -17.82
CA GLU A 276 -22.59 -15.24 -18.10
C GLU A 276 -21.17 -15.84 -18.05
N PHE A 277 -20.18 -15.15 -18.60
CA PHE A 277 -18.79 -15.62 -18.55
C PHE A 277 -18.21 -15.53 -17.16
N LEU A 278 -18.51 -14.48 -16.41
CA LEU A 278 -18.06 -14.33 -15.01
C LEU A 278 -18.67 -15.42 -14.11
N LEU A 279 -19.95 -15.74 -14.28
CA LEU A 279 -20.62 -16.82 -13.55
C LEU A 279 -19.96 -18.19 -13.78
N LYS A 280 -19.48 -18.47 -15.02
CA LYS A 280 -18.77 -19.71 -15.32
C LYS A 280 -17.46 -19.88 -14.54
N ILE A 281 -16.83 -18.78 -14.16
CA ILE A 281 -15.60 -18.78 -13.35
C ILE A 281 -15.85 -18.49 -11.86
N GLY A 282 -17.14 -18.42 -11.47
CA GLY A 282 -17.54 -18.30 -10.06
C GLY A 282 -17.47 -16.90 -9.48
N VAL A 283 -17.48 -15.83 -10.28
CA VAL A 283 -17.46 -14.44 -9.81
C VAL A 283 -18.70 -13.68 -10.27
N ASN A 284 -19.06 -12.64 -9.55
CA ASN A 284 -20.27 -11.86 -9.78
C ASN A 284 -19.96 -10.37 -9.97
N LEU A 285 -20.81 -9.70 -10.75
CA LEU A 285 -20.78 -8.25 -10.90
C LEU A 285 -21.28 -7.54 -9.64
N ASN A 286 -20.79 -6.35 -9.43
CA ASN A 286 -21.26 -5.45 -8.36
C ASN A 286 -22.43 -4.61 -8.85
N ALA A 287 -23.67 -5.00 -8.49
CA ALA A 287 -24.89 -4.33 -8.93
C ALA A 287 -24.92 -2.84 -8.54
N SER A 288 -24.42 -2.47 -7.36
CA SER A 288 -24.42 -1.07 -6.90
C SER A 288 -23.47 -0.16 -7.68
N LYS A 289 -22.46 -0.72 -8.34
CA LYS A 289 -21.49 -0.01 -9.18
C LYS A 289 -21.79 -0.13 -10.67
N THR A 290 -22.78 -0.93 -11.05
CA THR A 290 -23.19 -1.12 -12.45
C THR A 290 -24.09 0.03 -12.88
N LYS A 291 -23.67 0.78 -13.92
CA LYS A 291 -24.41 1.94 -14.45
C LYS A 291 -24.33 1.95 -15.97
N ILE A 292 -25.40 2.39 -16.61
CA ILE A 292 -25.41 2.78 -18.02
C ILE A 292 -25.49 4.31 -18.06
N ILE A 293 -24.55 4.91 -18.76
CA ILE A 293 -24.50 6.34 -19.03
C ILE A 293 -24.89 6.52 -20.48
N GLU A 294 -26.00 7.21 -20.70
CA GLU A 294 -26.55 7.52 -22.00
C GLU A 294 -26.23 8.99 -22.31
N VAL A 295 -26.19 9.34 -23.59
CA VAL A 295 -25.84 10.67 -24.08
C VAL A 295 -24.32 10.96 -24.03
N GLN A 296 -23.80 11.35 -25.17
CA GLN A 296 -22.36 11.49 -25.39
C GLN A 296 -21.70 12.51 -24.44
N GLU A 297 -22.39 13.62 -24.16
CA GLU A 297 -21.90 14.66 -23.24
C GLU A 297 -21.71 14.12 -21.82
N ASN A 298 -22.64 13.30 -21.33
CA ASN A 298 -22.56 12.66 -20.01
C ASN A 298 -21.41 11.65 -19.95
N ILE A 299 -21.14 10.93 -21.04
CA ILE A 299 -20.01 9.99 -21.13
C ILE A 299 -18.70 10.77 -21.07
N ILE A 300 -18.60 11.88 -21.80
CA ILE A 300 -17.41 12.75 -21.79
C ILE A 300 -17.18 13.32 -20.38
N GLU A 301 -18.23 13.78 -19.72
CA GLU A 301 -18.15 14.30 -18.34
C GLU A 301 -17.67 13.22 -17.37
N PHE A 302 -18.25 12.03 -17.44
CA PHE A 302 -17.84 10.89 -16.63
C PHE A 302 -16.36 10.52 -16.82
N ILE A 303 -15.85 10.51 -18.08
CA ILE A 303 -14.44 10.22 -18.36
C ILE A 303 -13.54 11.31 -17.77
N LYS A 304 -13.93 12.60 -17.92
CA LYS A 304 -13.20 13.72 -17.32
C LYS A 304 -13.17 13.66 -15.79
N GLU A 305 -14.27 13.30 -15.16
CA GLU A 305 -14.32 13.10 -13.70
C GLU A 305 -13.46 11.92 -13.24
N SER A 306 -13.48 10.81 -13.99
CA SER A 306 -12.63 9.66 -13.74
C SER A 306 -11.13 10.04 -13.83
N LYS A 307 -10.76 10.84 -14.82
CA LYS A 307 -9.41 11.39 -14.95
C LYS A 307 -9.06 12.32 -13.77
N LYS A 308 -9.98 13.21 -13.34
CA LYS A 308 -9.77 14.08 -12.18
C LYS A 308 -9.61 13.29 -10.89
N GLY A 309 -10.40 12.22 -10.68
CA GLY A 309 -10.33 11.35 -9.51
C GLY A 309 -8.95 10.71 -9.32
N GLU A 310 -8.31 10.28 -10.40
CA GLU A 310 -6.96 9.71 -10.38
C GLU A 310 -5.84 10.78 -10.46
N THR A 311 -6.07 11.88 -11.18
CA THR A 311 -5.12 13.01 -11.26
C THR A 311 -5.14 13.89 -10.02
N SER A 312 -6.11 13.75 -9.13
CA SER A 312 -6.09 14.42 -7.82
C SER A 312 -4.91 13.99 -6.95
N THR A 313 -4.09 13.07 -7.43
CA THR A 313 -2.80 12.67 -6.86
C THR A 313 -1.60 13.39 -7.45
N ILE A 314 -1.77 14.21 -8.51
CA ILE A 314 -0.72 15.07 -9.04
C ILE A 314 -0.86 16.46 -8.42
N PRO A 315 0.25 17.18 -8.16
CA PRO A 315 0.19 18.44 -7.45
C PRO A 315 -0.73 19.42 -8.17
N PHE A 316 -1.57 20.06 -7.39
CA PHE A 316 -2.47 21.12 -7.80
C PHE A 316 -1.78 22.13 -8.70
N LEU A 317 -2.09 22.08 -9.98
CA LEU A 317 -2.02 23.19 -10.88
C LEU A 317 -3.36 23.26 -11.59
N GLU A 318 -4.06 24.36 -11.29
CA GLU A 318 -5.10 24.99 -12.08
C GLU A 318 -6.57 24.56 -11.90
N GLU A 319 -7.28 25.57 -11.43
CA GLU A 319 -8.57 26.11 -11.84
C GLU A 319 -9.85 25.58 -11.19
N ASP A 320 -10.62 26.55 -10.72
CA ASP A 320 -11.98 26.57 -10.20
C ASP A 320 -12.19 26.13 -8.74
N TYR A 321 -11.73 26.98 -7.82
CA TYR A 321 -12.16 26.92 -6.43
C TYR A 321 -12.77 28.24 -5.96
N SER A 322 -14.06 28.40 -6.18
CA SER A 322 -14.88 29.49 -5.68
C SER A 322 -15.42 29.27 -4.26
N ASP A 323 -14.81 28.40 -3.46
CA ASP A 323 -15.23 28.18 -2.07
C ASP A 323 -14.56 29.19 -1.14
N SER A 324 -15.33 30.14 -0.66
CA SER A 324 -14.89 31.31 0.13
C SER A 324 -14.06 30.99 1.38
N TRP A 325 -14.10 29.76 1.90
CA TRP A 325 -13.31 29.34 3.05
C TRP A 325 -11.89 28.88 2.66
N GLN A 326 -11.71 28.36 1.43
CA GLN A 326 -10.39 27.96 0.93
C GLN A 326 -9.54 29.17 0.62
N GLU A 327 -10.11 30.20 0.01
CA GLU A 327 -9.43 31.48 -0.20
C GLU A 327 -8.99 32.08 1.14
N LYS A 328 -9.84 32.06 2.16
CA LYS A 328 -9.51 32.54 3.51
C LYS A 328 -8.40 31.72 4.20
N ILE A 329 -8.27 30.43 3.92
CA ILE A 329 -7.19 29.59 4.47
C ILE A 329 -5.92 29.76 3.65
N ILE A 330 -6.01 29.82 2.32
CA ILE A 330 -4.89 30.04 1.41
C ILE A 330 -4.31 31.45 1.63
N ASP A 331 -5.12 32.47 1.68
CA ASP A 331 -4.69 33.84 1.96
C ASP A 331 -3.99 33.99 3.30
N LYS A 332 -4.45 33.26 4.31
CA LYS A 332 -3.81 33.24 5.63
C LYS A 332 -2.53 32.42 5.66
N SER A 333 -2.43 31.34 4.88
CA SER A 333 -1.17 30.58 4.75
C SER A 333 -0.12 31.41 4.02
N ILE A 334 -0.51 32.15 3.00
CA ILE A 334 0.35 33.09 2.28
C ILE A 334 0.79 34.21 3.23
N LEU A 335 -0.14 34.79 3.96
CA LEU A 335 0.15 35.81 4.96
C LEU A 335 1.09 35.29 6.07
N ILE A 336 0.89 34.09 6.55
CA ILE A 336 1.79 33.45 7.52
C ILE A 336 3.16 33.19 6.90
N LYS A 337 3.24 32.72 5.65
CA LYS A 337 4.49 32.56 4.91
C LYS A 337 5.24 33.89 4.77
N GLU A 338 4.53 34.97 4.41
CA GLU A 338 5.08 36.31 4.25
C GLU A 338 5.57 36.87 5.60
N ILE A 339 4.81 36.73 6.68
CA ILE A 339 5.21 37.16 8.02
C ILE A 339 6.44 36.41 8.51
N ILE A 340 6.48 35.08 8.33
CA ILE A 340 7.61 34.24 8.73
C ILE A 340 8.86 34.52 7.90
N SER A 341 8.68 34.91 6.64
CA SER A 341 9.77 35.21 5.69
C SER A 341 10.25 36.66 5.77
N SER A 342 9.54 37.53 6.47
CA SER A 342 9.90 38.93 6.61
C SER A 342 11.16 39.12 7.47
N PRO A 343 12.11 39.98 7.04
CA PRO A 343 13.25 40.36 7.85
C PRO A 343 12.87 41.07 9.15
N GLU A 344 11.75 41.78 9.14
CA GLU A 344 11.17 42.49 10.28
C GLU A 344 10.01 41.67 10.87
N TYR A 345 10.38 40.62 11.62
CA TYR A 345 9.44 39.74 12.26
C TYR A 345 8.71 40.43 13.42
N ASP A 346 7.42 40.78 13.24
CA ASP A 346 6.59 41.38 14.28
C ASP A 346 5.81 40.31 15.05
N GLN A 347 6.23 40.04 16.28
CA GLN A 347 5.65 39.03 17.17
C GLN A 347 4.19 39.34 17.54
N GLU A 348 3.81 40.65 17.64
CA GLU A 348 2.45 41.05 17.97
C GLU A 348 1.49 40.79 16.80
N MET A 349 1.92 41.12 15.58
CA MET A 349 1.16 40.85 14.36
C MET A 349 0.99 39.35 14.12
N LEU A 350 2.04 38.57 14.38
CA LEU A 350 1.97 37.11 14.33
C LEU A 350 0.98 36.55 15.34
N ASN A 351 1.00 37.00 16.61
CA ASN A 351 0.07 36.57 17.65
C ASN A 351 -1.40 36.91 17.29
N LYS A 352 -1.67 38.06 16.69
CA LYS A 352 -3.00 38.42 16.15
C LYS A 352 -3.42 37.49 15.01
N THR A 353 -2.50 37.21 14.08
CA THR A 353 -2.76 36.31 12.95
C THR A 353 -2.99 34.88 13.41
N ILE A 354 -2.24 34.41 14.41
CA ILE A 354 -2.40 33.12 15.05
C ILE A 354 -3.76 33.03 15.76
N SER A 355 -4.14 34.07 16.50
CA SER A 355 -5.45 34.09 17.20
C SER A 355 -6.61 34.02 16.21
N LEU A 356 -6.51 34.71 15.08
CA LEU A 356 -7.48 34.69 13.99
C LEU A 356 -7.47 33.33 13.26
N ALA A 357 -6.29 32.77 12.99
CA ALA A 357 -6.13 31.44 12.39
C ALA A 357 -6.69 30.36 13.31
N ASN A 358 -6.46 30.43 14.61
CA ASN A 358 -7.02 29.50 15.59
C ASN A 358 -8.54 29.51 15.60
N LYS A 359 -9.16 30.70 15.68
CA LYS A 359 -10.63 30.82 15.60
C LYS A 359 -11.18 30.19 14.32
N ASN A 360 -10.50 30.40 13.20
CA ASN A 360 -10.95 29.88 11.93
C ASN A 360 -10.64 28.40 11.72
N ILE A 361 -9.53 27.90 12.31
CA ILE A 361 -9.22 26.45 12.31
C ILE A 361 -10.26 25.67 13.10
N PHE A 362 -10.62 26.15 14.31
CA PHE A 362 -11.70 25.51 15.08
C PHE A 362 -13.06 25.61 14.38
N ARG A 363 -13.37 26.74 13.76
CA ARG A 363 -14.58 26.90 12.95
C ARG A 363 -14.58 26.03 11.69
N SER A 364 -13.42 25.90 11.04
CA SER A 364 -13.24 25.00 9.88
C SER A 364 -13.28 23.54 10.25
N LEU A 365 -12.91 23.16 11.50
CA LEU A 365 -13.09 21.81 12.03
C LEU A 365 -14.57 21.43 12.19
N GLU A 366 -15.39 22.38 12.65
CA GLU A 366 -16.85 22.22 12.72
C GLU A 366 -17.50 22.17 11.34
N GLU A 367 -16.90 22.85 10.35
CA GLU A 367 -17.37 22.90 8.96
C GLU A 367 -16.85 21.73 8.10
N ILE A 368 -15.89 20.93 8.58
CA ILE A 368 -15.45 19.71 7.89
C ILE A 368 -16.50 18.61 8.11
N ASP A 369 -17.46 18.58 7.21
CA ASP A 369 -18.59 17.66 7.21
C ASP A 369 -18.39 16.46 6.28
N ASN A 370 -17.37 16.48 5.44
CA ASN A 370 -17.09 15.42 4.50
C ASN A 370 -15.60 15.15 4.29
N GLU A 371 -15.34 13.99 3.72
CA GLU A 371 -14.01 13.45 3.46
C GLU A 371 -13.15 14.33 2.55
N GLU A 372 -13.76 14.95 1.55
CA GLU A 372 -13.05 15.76 0.56
C GLU A 372 -12.47 17.01 1.21
N LYS A 373 -13.25 17.67 2.08
CA LYS A 373 -12.78 18.81 2.87
C LYS A 373 -11.64 18.43 3.80
N ALA A 374 -11.73 17.27 4.47
CA ALA A 374 -10.66 16.75 5.33
C ALA A 374 -9.38 16.47 4.53
N LYS A 375 -9.48 15.88 3.33
CA LYS A 375 -8.37 15.60 2.42
C LYS A 375 -7.70 16.92 1.94
N ARG A 376 -8.48 17.90 1.57
CA ARG A 376 -8.01 19.23 1.13
C ARG A 376 -7.25 19.95 2.25
N PHE A 377 -7.75 19.86 3.47
CA PHE A 377 -7.08 20.46 4.61
C PHE A 377 -5.77 19.73 4.97
N GLY A 378 -5.72 18.41 4.84
CA GLY A 378 -4.49 17.64 4.98
C GLY A 378 -3.40 18.08 4.01
N LYS A 379 -3.76 18.40 2.74
CA LYS A 379 -2.83 18.99 1.75
C LYS A 379 -2.34 20.37 2.18
N PHE A 380 -3.23 21.22 2.66
CA PHE A 380 -2.87 22.54 3.18
C PHE A 380 -1.81 22.47 4.29
N LEU A 381 -1.95 21.52 5.21
CA LEU A 381 -0.94 21.31 6.26
C LEU A 381 0.44 20.90 5.70
N ASN A 382 0.47 20.21 4.56
CA ASN A 382 1.74 19.88 3.89
C ASN A 382 2.47 21.08 3.30
N GLU A 383 1.72 22.08 2.91
CA GLU A 383 2.27 23.28 2.27
C GLU A 383 2.78 24.32 3.28
N ILE A 384 2.42 24.16 4.56
CA ILE A 384 2.93 25.06 5.61
C ILE A 384 4.45 24.82 5.74
N PRO A 385 5.28 25.85 5.51
CA PRO A 385 6.72 25.71 5.66
C PRO A 385 7.05 25.53 7.13
N LEU A 386 7.34 24.31 7.52
CA LEU A 386 7.82 23.95 8.86
C LEU A 386 9.33 24.26 8.94
N GLY A 387 9.68 25.52 8.80
CA GLY A 387 11.05 26.02 8.91
C GLY A 387 11.44 26.43 10.34
N LYS A 388 12.69 26.89 10.49
CA LYS A 388 13.28 27.31 11.79
C LYS A 388 12.50 28.40 12.57
N ARG A 389 11.45 28.98 12.00
CA ARG A 389 10.72 30.15 12.52
C ARG A 389 9.23 29.89 12.78
N ILE A 390 8.80 28.66 12.95
CA ILE A 390 7.40 28.38 13.30
C ILE A 390 7.15 28.72 14.76
N ASP A 391 6.11 29.52 14.98
CA ASP A 391 5.63 29.78 16.34
C ASP A 391 5.11 28.49 16.97
N PRO A 392 5.62 28.10 18.15
CA PRO A 392 5.14 26.92 18.89
C PRO A 392 3.63 26.91 19.12
N LYS A 393 2.99 28.07 19.29
CA LYS A 393 1.53 28.17 19.50
C LYS A 393 0.76 27.78 18.23
N LEU A 394 1.19 28.27 17.06
CA LEU A 394 0.58 27.90 15.78
C LEU A 394 0.74 26.40 15.54
N PHE A 395 1.92 25.87 15.84
CA PHE A 395 2.20 24.46 15.70
C PHE A 395 1.30 23.59 16.59
N ILE A 396 1.08 24.00 17.86
CA ILE A 396 0.17 23.30 18.79
C ILE A 396 -1.24 23.22 18.17
N CYS A 397 -1.73 24.31 17.60
CA CYS A 397 -3.07 24.30 17.00
C CYS A 397 -3.18 23.35 15.82
N HIS A 398 -2.18 23.27 14.96
CA HIS A 398 -2.18 22.35 13.83
C HIS A 398 -2.10 20.90 14.25
N ILE A 399 -1.25 20.57 15.22
CA ILE A 399 -1.10 19.20 15.67
C ILE A 399 -2.31 18.74 16.50
N GLU A 400 -2.94 19.61 17.30
CA GLU A 400 -4.19 19.31 17.99
C GLU A 400 -5.33 19.06 17.00
N TRP A 401 -5.43 19.89 15.97
CA TRP A 401 -6.42 19.71 14.94
C TRP A 401 -6.21 18.39 14.17
N LEU A 402 -4.97 18.06 13.79
CA LEU A 402 -4.64 16.78 13.16
C LEU A 402 -5.04 15.60 14.05
N TYR A 403 -4.82 15.73 15.38
CA TYR A 403 -5.23 14.74 16.35
C TYR A 403 -6.76 14.56 16.38
N GLN A 404 -7.54 15.64 16.39
CA GLN A 404 -9.00 15.57 16.36
C GLN A 404 -9.53 14.95 15.04
N LEU A 405 -8.93 15.32 13.91
CA LEU A 405 -9.29 14.72 12.62
C LEU A 405 -9.00 13.22 12.57
N SER A 406 -7.89 12.78 13.14
CA SER A 406 -7.53 11.35 13.15
C SER A 406 -8.50 10.49 13.96
N LYS A 407 -9.24 11.08 14.90
CA LYS A 407 -10.35 10.43 15.62
C LYS A 407 -11.62 10.39 14.77
N LYS A 408 -11.90 11.46 14.03
CA LYS A 408 -13.17 11.62 13.30
C LYS A 408 -13.18 10.88 11.95
N TYR A 409 -12.05 10.85 11.22
CA TYR A 409 -11.99 10.34 9.85
C TYR A 409 -10.97 9.21 9.69
N THR A 410 -11.41 7.98 9.90
CA THR A 410 -10.55 6.78 9.84
C THR A 410 -10.01 6.47 8.43
N LYS A 411 -10.75 6.85 7.38
CA LYS A 411 -10.35 6.60 5.98
C LYS A 411 -8.99 7.21 5.62
N HIS A 412 -8.63 8.34 6.20
CA HIS A 412 -7.36 9.03 5.93
C HIS A 412 -6.22 8.66 6.88
N CYS A 413 -6.30 7.49 7.51
CA CYS A 413 -5.31 7.00 8.48
C CYS A 413 -3.87 7.07 7.97
N LYS A 414 -3.63 6.79 6.68
CA LYS A 414 -2.30 6.85 6.06
C LYS A 414 -1.73 8.26 6.12
N SER A 415 -2.52 9.24 5.67
CA SER A 415 -2.13 10.65 5.63
C SER A 415 -1.87 11.21 7.02
N TYR A 416 -2.74 10.90 7.99
CA TYR A 416 -2.58 11.37 9.36
C TYR A 416 -1.32 10.81 10.01
N ALA A 417 -1.07 9.51 9.89
CA ALA A 417 0.13 8.88 10.42
C ALA A 417 1.41 9.52 9.86
N TRP A 418 1.44 9.74 8.55
CA TRP A 418 2.56 10.41 7.89
C TRP A 418 2.75 11.85 8.36
N LEU A 419 1.68 12.64 8.49
CA LEU A 419 1.75 14.01 8.98
C LEU A 419 2.28 14.09 10.41
N PHE A 420 1.82 13.22 11.31
CA PHE A 420 2.34 13.16 12.68
C PHE A 420 3.86 12.95 12.71
N VAL A 421 4.35 11.99 11.93
CA VAL A 421 5.78 11.69 11.86
C VAL A 421 6.55 12.82 11.18
N ARG A 422 6.00 13.44 10.14
CA ARG A 422 6.60 14.60 9.48
C ARG A 422 6.76 15.77 10.44
N PHE A 423 5.75 16.05 11.27
CA PHE A 423 5.86 17.09 12.29
C PHE A 423 7.01 16.83 13.26
N VAL A 424 7.18 15.59 13.70
CA VAL A 424 8.34 15.21 14.55
C VAL A 424 9.65 15.42 13.80
N SER A 425 9.69 15.13 12.50
CA SER A 425 10.92 15.17 11.68
C SER A 425 11.38 16.59 11.34
N LEU A 426 10.44 17.49 11.15
CA LEU A 426 10.72 18.86 10.72
C LEU A 426 11.01 19.79 11.88
N ALA A 427 10.83 19.34 13.11
CA ALA A 427 11.06 20.11 14.31
C ALA A 427 12.56 20.34 14.58
N ASN A 428 13.11 21.36 13.96
CA ASN A 428 14.47 21.84 14.22
C ASN A 428 14.58 22.68 15.52
N ASN A 429 13.45 22.99 16.14
CA ASN A 429 13.35 23.74 17.39
C ASN A 429 13.00 22.76 18.53
N ASP A 430 13.72 22.82 19.64
CA ASP A 430 13.53 21.92 20.78
C ASP A 430 12.11 21.97 21.36
N ASP A 431 11.46 23.12 21.37
CA ASP A 431 10.09 23.25 21.89
C ASP A 431 9.07 22.61 20.97
N ILE A 432 9.18 22.85 19.65
CA ILE A 432 8.32 22.19 18.64
C ILE A 432 8.53 20.67 18.70
N GLN A 433 9.76 20.22 18.84
CA GLN A 433 10.07 18.81 18.96
C GLN A 433 9.45 18.16 20.21
N LYS A 434 9.54 18.84 21.37
CA LYS A 434 8.89 18.37 22.61
C LYS A 434 7.36 18.28 22.45
N ILE A 435 6.76 19.29 21.82
CA ILE A 435 5.32 19.32 21.55
C ILE A 435 4.93 18.17 20.61
N SER A 436 5.63 18.01 19.51
CA SER A 436 5.39 16.95 18.53
C SER A 436 5.42 15.56 19.16
N LEU A 437 6.44 15.32 19.98
CA LEU A 437 6.61 14.05 20.67
C LEU A 437 5.53 13.80 21.73
N LYS A 438 5.10 14.85 22.43
CA LYS A 438 3.96 14.76 23.36
C LYS A 438 2.68 14.34 22.64
N TYR A 439 2.39 14.94 21.48
CA TYR A 439 1.21 14.57 20.71
C TYR A 439 1.33 13.20 20.06
N LEU A 440 2.53 12.82 19.61
CA LEU A 440 2.77 11.48 19.10
C LEU A 440 2.43 10.42 20.15
N LEU A 441 2.92 10.59 21.39
CA LEU A 441 2.58 9.69 22.51
C LEU A 441 1.07 9.74 22.80
N LYS A 442 0.45 10.92 22.82
CA LYS A 442 -1.00 11.08 23.00
C LYS A 442 -1.80 10.27 21.96
N VAL A 443 -1.38 10.30 20.69
CA VAL A 443 -2.02 9.53 19.61
C VAL A 443 -1.83 8.03 19.83
N LEU A 444 -0.65 7.59 20.24
CA LEU A 444 -0.36 6.18 20.47
C LEU A 444 -1.13 5.61 21.67
N ASP A 445 -1.31 6.40 22.73
CA ASP A 445 -2.02 5.99 23.95
C ASP A 445 -3.56 6.08 23.81
N ASP A 446 -4.08 6.90 22.90
CA ASP A 446 -5.52 7.15 22.78
C ASP A 446 -6.27 5.94 22.20
N ILE A 447 -7.21 5.40 22.97
CA ILE A 447 -8.01 4.22 22.58
C ILE A 447 -8.99 4.49 21.43
N GLU A 448 -9.38 5.75 21.22
CA GLU A 448 -10.29 6.13 20.13
C GLU A 448 -9.57 6.23 18.78
N ILE A 449 -8.24 6.30 18.79
CA ILE A 449 -7.44 6.31 17.55
C ILE A 449 -7.35 4.91 16.98
N HIS A 450 -7.75 4.78 15.71
CA HIS A 450 -7.73 3.50 15.00
C HIS A 450 -6.32 2.86 14.98
N THR A 451 -6.24 1.57 15.28
CA THR A 451 -4.99 0.78 15.39
C THR A 451 -4.10 0.93 14.15
N PHE A 452 -4.68 1.10 12.97
CA PHE A 452 -3.91 1.30 11.75
C PHE A 452 -3.09 2.60 11.76
N ILE A 453 -3.60 3.69 12.34
CA ILE A 453 -2.83 4.95 12.50
C ILE A 453 -1.61 4.69 13.37
N LYS A 454 -1.79 4.02 14.49
CA LYS A 454 -0.71 3.65 15.42
C LYS A 454 0.34 2.77 14.73
N THR A 455 -0.12 1.75 13.99
CA THR A 455 0.76 0.88 13.18
C THR A 455 1.60 1.68 12.19
N ARG A 456 0.99 2.62 11.48
CA ARG A 456 1.67 3.47 10.49
C ARG A 456 2.61 4.48 11.13
N ILE A 457 2.26 5.04 12.28
CA ILE A 457 3.17 5.94 13.02
C ILE A 457 4.43 5.19 13.39
N ILE A 458 4.33 4.04 14.06
CA ILE A 458 5.51 3.27 14.46
C ILE A 458 6.28 2.81 13.23
N HIS A 459 5.59 2.34 12.17
CA HIS A 459 6.22 2.02 10.89
C HIS A 459 7.10 3.16 10.35
N HIS A 460 6.60 4.39 10.32
CA HIS A 460 7.38 5.53 9.85
C HIS A 460 8.54 5.89 10.78
N LEU A 461 8.39 5.65 12.09
CA LEU A 461 9.46 5.90 13.06
C LEU A 461 10.62 4.93 12.91
N ILE A 462 10.34 3.65 12.59
CA ILE A 462 11.34 2.60 12.39
C ILE A 462 11.89 2.55 10.96
N LYS A 463 11.24 3.20 10.00
CA LYS A 463 11.63 3.14 8.58
C LYS A 463 13.07 3.64 8.40
N PRO A 464 13.95 2.84 7.77
CA PRO A 464 15.31 3.26 7.46
C PRO A 464 15.34 4.53 6.62
N ARG A 465 16.39 5.34 6.80
CA ARG A 465 16.57 6.62 6.11
C ARG A 465 17.94 6.69 5.50
N LYS A 466 18.03 7.25 4.30
CA LYS A 466 19.29 7.44 3.59
C LYS A 466 20.25 8.30 4.43
N GLY A 467 21.42 7.74 4.79
CA GLY A 467 22.50 8.44 5.49
C GLY A 467 22.16 8.99 6.88
N ALA A 468 21.03 8.60 7.48
CA ALA A 468 20.61 9.12 8.77
C ALA A 468 20.03 8.03 9.68
N LEU A 469 20.13 8.25 10.99
CA LEU A 469 19.47 7.42 11.99
C LEU A 469 17.95 7.46 11.81
N THR A 470 17.27 6.35 12.09
CA THR A 470 15.80 6.29 12.17
C THR A 470 15.30 7.28 13.23
N TYR A 471 14.00 7.61 13.20
CA TYR A 471 13.46 8.45 14.26
C TYR A 471 13.48 7.76 15.63
N ILE A 472 13.30 6.45 15.65
CA ILE A 472 13.41 5.64 16.86
C ILE A 472 14.81 5.73 17.45
N GLU A 473 15.86 5.63 16.64
CA GLU A 473 17.25 5.78 17.11
C GLU A 473 17.54 7.18 17.64
N ARG A 474 16.94 8.23 17.06
CA ARG A 474 17.01 9.59 17.61
C ARG A 474 16.27 9.73 18.94
N ILE A 475 15.12 9.05 19.11
CA ILE A 475 14.39 9.00 20.37
C ILE A 475 15.23 8.31 21.44
N SER A 476 15.96 7.25 21.09
CA SER A 476 16.80 6.49 22.02
C SER A 476 17.92 7.31 22.68
N THR A 477 18.36 8.39 22.05
CA THR A 477 19.38 9.31 22.62
C THR A 477 18.86 10.22 23.74
N ARG A 478 17.55 10.25 23.99
CA ARG A 478 16.89 11.15 24.95
C ARG A 478 16.24 10.33 26.06
N GLN A 479 16.90 10.18 27.19
CA GLN A 479 16.51 9.23 28.26
C GLN A 479 15.04 9.29 28.65
N LYS A 480 14.51 10.47 29.04
CA LYS A 480 13.10 10.60 29.46
C LYS A 480 12.10 10.24 28.36
N LEU A 481 12.44 10.53 27.10
CA LEU A 481 11.59 10.22 25.97
C LEU A 481 11.64 8.75 25.65
N LYS A 482 12.84 8.16 25.66
CA LYS A 482 13.07 6.72 25.53
C LYS A 482 12.22 5.92 26.51
N GLU A 483 12.30 6.27 27.82
CA GLU A 483 11.52 5.59 28.86
C GLU A 483 10.03 5.65 28.60
N ARG A 484 9.49 6.84 28.30
CA ARG A 484 8.06 6.99 28.01
C ARG A 484 7.62 6.25 26.74
N PHE A 485 8.47 6.24 25.72
CA PHE A 485 8.17 5.54 24.48
C PHE A 485 8.19 4.01 24.67
N LEU A 486 9.12 3.50 25.48
CA LEU A 486 9.17 2.08 25.82
C LEU A 486 7.93 1.64 26.60
N LEU A 487 7.44 2.45 27.55
CA LEU A 487 6.17 2.20 28.25
C LEU A 487 4.98 2.16 27.27
N CYS A 488 4.94 3.11 26.33
CA CYS A 488 3.91 3.12 25.30
C CYS A 488 3.97 1.87 24.39
N ILE A 489 5.17 1.42 24.01
CA ILE A 489 5.36 0.17 23.24
C ILE A 489 4.88 -1.05 24.03
N ASP A 490 5.17 -1.12 25.33
CA ASP A 490 4.75 -2.22 26.21
C ASP A 490 3.21 -2.34 26.28
N ASP A 491 2.49 -1.22 26.25
CA ASP A 491 1.04 -1.21 26.19
C ASP A 491 0.50 -1.55 24.78
N LEU A 492 1.14 -1.02 23.74
CA LEU A 492 0.70 -1.27 22.35
C LEU A 492 0.91 -2.70 21.90
N ILE A 493 1.93 -3.41 22.40
CA ILE A 493 2.22 -4.79 22.05
C ILE A 493 1.11 -5.76 22.50
N LYS A 494 0.31 -5.37 23.49
CA LYS A 494 -0.85 -6.11 23.99
C LYS A 494 -2.07 -6.01 23.05
N ASN A 495 -1.99 -5.14 22.04
CA ASN A 495 -3.08 -4.96 21.07
C ASN A 495 -3.25 -6.19 20.17
N ASN A 496 -4.49 -6.50 19.83
CA ASN A 496 -4.84 -7.63 18.96
C ASN A 496 -4.61 -7.34 17.46
N CYS A 497 -3.43 -6.83 17.10
CA CYS A 497 -3.03 -6.52 15.73
C CYS A 497 -1.57 -6.94 15.50
N ILE A 498 -1.35 -8.03 14.78
CA ILE A 498 -0.02 -8.60 14.51
C ILE A 498 0.89 -7.57 13.83
N ALA A 499 0.37 -6.78 12.88
CA ALA A 499 1.16 -5.74 12.22
C ALA A 499 1.68 -4.67 13.21
N LEU A 500 0.85 -4.27 14.20
CA LEU A 500 1.27 -3.34 15.24
C LEU A 500 2.28 -3.98 16.18
N GLN A 501 2.02 -5.21 16.59
CA GLN A 501 2.92 -5.98 17.46
C GLN A 501 4.33 -6.11 16.86
N LEU A 502 4.43 -6.50 15.59
CA LEU A 502 5.70 -6.62 14.88
C LEU A 502 6.46 -5.29 14.79
N ASN A 503 5.76 -4.19 14.52
CA ASN A 503 6.37 -2.87 14.53
C ASN A 503 6.86 -2.46 15.93
N CYS A 504 6.10 -2.78 16.98
CA CYS A 504 6.48 -2.53 18.38
C CYS A 504 7.71 -3.35 18.77
N ILE A 505 7.75 -4.63 18.43
CA ILE A 505 8.88 -5.54 18.67
C ILE A 505 10.15 -4.98 18.02
N TYR A 506 10.06 -4.58 16.76
CA TYR A 506 11.22 -4.04 16.06
C TYR A 506 11.65 -2.67 16.62
N ALA A 507 10.70 -1.78 16.94
CA ALA A 507 10.99 -0.51 17.57
C ALA A 507 11.70 -0.70 18.94
N TYR A 508 11.23 -1.64 19.74
CA TYR A 508 11.83 -1.98 21.04
C TYR A 508 13.29 -2.46 20.87
N TYR A 509 13.52 -3.38 19.92
CA TYR A 509 14.86 -3.86 19.61
C TYR A 509 15.77 -2.74 19.11
N LEU A 510 15.31 -1.87 18.22
CA LEU A 510 16.10 -0.74 17.71
C LEU A 510 16.51 0.25 18.80
N ILE A 511 15.68 0.43 19.85
CA ILE A 511 15.96 1.32 20.97
C ILE A 511 16.97 0.71 21.95
N LEU A 512 16.79 -0.55 22.32
CA LEU A 512 17.58 -1.18 23.37
C LEU A 512 18.81 -1.88 22.83
N LYS A 513 18.76 -2.40 21.58
CA LYS A 513 19.82 -3.21 20.97
C LYS A 513 20.17 -4.43 21.82
N ASP A 514 19.19 -4.96 22.56
CA ASP A 514 19.34 -6.10 23.46
C ASP A 514 18.27 -7.16 23.18
N TYR A 515 18.71 -8.34 22.78
CA TYR A 515 17.84 -9.45 22.42
C TYR A 515 17.22 -10.12 23.66
N HIS A 516 17.93 -10.15 24.79
CA HIS A 516 17.42 -10.76 26.02
C HIS A 516 16.27 -9.96 26.60
N LEU A 517 16.40 -8.62 26.64
CA LEU A 517 15.31 -7.75 27.05
C LEU A 517 14.10 -7.85 26.10
N LEU A 518 14.32 -8.12 24.82
CA LEU A 518 13.22 -8.40 23.88
C LEU A 518 12.53 -9.71 24.21
N GLN A 519 13.28 -10.77 24.55
CA GLN A 519 12.69 -12.05 24.97
C GLN A 519 11.85 -11.90 26.24
N ASP A 520 12.32 -11.12 27.21
CA ASP A 520 11.57 -10.81 28.43
C ASP A 520 10.27 -10.05 28.10
N LEU A 521 10.32 -9.04 27.23
CA LEU A 521 9.13 -8.33 26.75
C LEU A 521 8.08 -9.29 26.17
N ILE A 522 8.53 -10.21 25.29
CA ILE A 522 7.64 -11.18 24.66
C ILE A 522 7.04 -12.15 25.68
N SER A 523 7.85 -12.66 26.62
CA SER A 523 7.40 -13.61 27.63
C SER A 523 6.35 -13.02 28.60
N ILE A 524 6.46 -11.72 28.88
CA ILE A 524 5.55 -11.00 29.78
C ILE A 524 4.24 -10.64 29.08
N ASN A 525 4.30 -10.20 27.83
CA ASN A 525 3.16 -9.57 27.15
C ASN A 525 2.35 -10.52 26.27
N PHE A 526 2.90 -11.68 25.90
CA PHE A 526 2.17 -12.63 25.07
C PHE A 526 1.69 -13.84 25.91
N ASN A 527 0.37 -13.95 26.02
CA ASN A 527 -0.25 -15.21 26.46
C ASN A 527 -0.09 -16.26 25.35
N ARG A 528 0.15 -17.51 25.74
CA ARG A 528 0.25 -18.62 24.77
C ARG A 528 -1.12 -18.95 24.17
N PRO A 529 -1.20 -19.28 22.85
CA PRO A 529 -0.09 -19.39 21.89
C PRO A 529 0.38 -18.03 21.34
N ILE A 530 1.69 -17.89 21.14
CA ILE A 530 2.28 -16.74 20.45
C ILE A 530 2.06 -16.92 18.93
N PRO A 531 1.58 -15.91 18.19
CA PRO A 531 1.42 -15.99 16.73
C PRO A 531 2.73 -16.41 16.03
N GLU A 532 2.66 -17.32 15.07
CA GLU A 532 3.85 -17.78 14.34
C GLU A 532 4.65 -16.64 13.69
N PRO A 533 4.04 -15.61 13.07
CA PRO A 533 4.80 -14.46 12.57
C PRO A 533 5.58 -13.70 13.65
N ILE A 534 5.10 -13.67 14.88
CA ILE A 534 5.82 -13.08 16.02
C ILE A 534 6.99 -13.96 16.43
N GLN A 535 6.80 -15.29 16.49
CA GLN A 535 7.87 -16.24 16.78
C GLN A 535 9.00 -16.13 15.75
N ASN A 536 8.64 -16.07 14.46
CA ASN A 536 9.58 -15.91 13.36
C ASN A 536 10.34 -14.58 13.46
N ALA A 537 9.67 -13.48 13.79
CA ALA A 537 10.30 -12.18 13.97
C ALA A 537 11.31 -12.17 15.12
N VAL A 538 10.98 -12.77 16.26
CA VAL A 538 11.89 -12.91 17.41
C VAL A 538 13.11 -13.73 17.05
N TYR A 539 12.92 -14.86 16.34
CA TYR A 539 14.01 -15.69 15.83
C TYR A 539 14.91 -14.90 14.85
N GLN A 540 14.34 -14.16 13.92
CA GLN A 540 15.06 -13.35 12.95
C GLN A 540 15.89 -12.26 13.65
N ILE A 541 15.32 -11.55 14.62
CA ILE A 541 16.05 -10.56 15.43
C ILE A 541 17.19 -11.21 16.22
N GLY A 542 16.96 -12.38 16.80
CA GLY A 542 18.01 -13.13 17.51
C GLY A 542 19.17 -13.48 16.59
N THR A 543 18.88 -13.92 15.37
CA THR A 543 19.91 -14.21 14.35
C THR A 543 20.69 -12.95 13.97
N LEU A 544 20.00 -11.82 13.80
CA LEU A 544 20.62 -10.52 13.53
C LEU A 544 21.51 -10.07 14.69
N TYR A 545 21.08 -10.25 15.92
CA TYR A 545 21.80 -9.88 17.13
C TYR A 545 23.12 -10.66 17.30
N TYR A 546 23.09 -11.98 17.12
CA TYR A 546 24.26 -12.83 17.32
C TYR A 546 25.27 -12.83 16.16
N LYS A 547 24.91 -12.30 14.99
CA LYS A 547 25.81 -12.23 13.82
C LYS A 547 26.65 -10.94 13.76
N ASP A 548 26.71 -10.12 14.81
CA ASP A 548 27.37 -8.80 14.77
C ASP A 548 26.98 -8.03 13.50
N SER A 549 25.72 -7.66 13.42
CA SER A 549 25.15 -6.98 12.25
C SER A 549 25.98 -5.77 11.85
N PRO A 550 26.54 -5.71 10.64
CA PRO A 550 27.06 -4.47 10.12
C PRO A 550 25.92 -3.43 10.17
N LYS A 551 26.26 -2.20 10.57
CA LYS A 551 25.32 -1.06 10.51
C LYS A 551 24.60 -1.13 9.17
N LEU A 552 23.25 -1.12 9.21
CA LEU A 552 22.37 -1.15 8.06
C LEU A 552 23.01 -0.44 6.86
N PRO A 553 23.41 -1.16 5.81
CA PRO A 553 23.81 -0.50 4.58
C PRO A 553 22.59 0.21 4.02
N LEU A 554 22.82 1.36 3.48
CA LEU A 554 21.80 2.23 2.92
C LEU A 554 21.06 1.57 1.76
N PHE A 555 19.81 1.95 1.58
CA PHE A 555 18.93 1.60 0.48
C PHE A 555 19.57 1.64 -0.92
N GLU A 556 20.57 2.48 -1.11
CA GLU A 556 21.30 2.67 -2.37
C GLU A 556 22.08 1.44 -2.83
N GLU A 557 22.63 0.65 -1.89
CA GLU A 557 23.38 -0.56 -2.25
C GLU A 557 22.49 -1.70 -2.74
N ILE A 558 21.18 -1.70 -2.38
CA ILE A 558 20.24 -2.75 -2.79
C ILE A 558 19.73 -2.51 -4.19
N LEU A 559 19.50 -1.27 -4.54
CA LEU A 559 18.92 -0.88 -5.83
C LEU A 559 19.99 -0.77 -6.91
N GLY A 560 21.27 -1.05 -6.55
CA GLY A 560 22.43 -1.06 -7.42
C GLY A 560 22.31 -0.01 -8.51
N GLU A 561 23.05 1.04 -8.51
CA GLU A 561 23.21 2.03 -9.60
C GLU A 561 21.95 2.45 -10.41
N SER A 562 20.77 1.83 -10.18
CA SER A 562 19.51 2.39 -10.61
C SER A 562 19.17 3.50 -9.61
N GLU A 563 19.48 4.74 -9.96
CA GLU A 563 19.03 5.94 -9.26
C GLU A 563 17.50 5.94 -9.17
N VAL A 564 16.94 5.21 -8.20
CA VAL A 564 15.58 5.42 -7.74
C VAL A 564 15.63 6.63 -6.84
N THR A 565 15.54 7.78 -7.43
CA THR A 565 15.19 8.99 -6.70
C THR A 565 13.82 8.73 -6.11
N ILE A 566 13.77 8.42 -4.82
CA ILE A 566 12.53 8.33 -4.06
C ILE A 566 12.02 9.77 -3.91
N GLU A 567 11.37 10.28 -4.93
CA GLU A 567 10.34 11.30 -4.77
C GLU A 567 9.10 10.60 -4.17
N SER A 568 9.30 9.95 -3.02
CA SER A 568 8.24 9.22 -2.31
C SER A 568 7.27 10.15 -1.58
N GLU A 569 7.50 11.45 -1.63
CA GLU A 569 6.65 12.39 -0.92
C GLU A 569 5.30 12.66 -1.60
N SER A 570 5.16 12.36 -2.90
CA SER A 570 3.90 12.58 -3.65
C SER A 570 2.93 11.39 -3.62
N PHE A 571 3.35 10.21 -3.13
CA PHE A 571 2.53 8.99 -3.13
C PHE A 571 1.59 8.82 -1.93
N LEU A 572 1.66 9.70 -0.95
CA LEU A 572 0.95 9.55 0.32
C LEU A 572 -0.50 10.02 0.31
N PHE A 573 -1.01 10.50 -0.83
CA PHE A 573 -2.38 11.00 -0.98
C PHE A 573 -3.29 10.18 -1.91
N GLN A 574 -2.89 8.96 -2.29
CA GLN A 574 -3.78 8.01 -3.00
C GLN A 574 -4.54 7.08 -2.07
#